data_d6617c91c79e4417074a04e11506a636
#
_entry.id   d6617c91c79e4417074a04e11506a636
#
_cell.length_a   1.000
_cell.length_b   1.000
_cell.length_c   1.000
_cell.angle_alpha   90.00
_cell.angle_beta   90.00
_cell.angle_gamma   90.00
#
_symmetry.space_group_name_H-M   'P 1'
#
loop_
_entity.id
_entity.type
_entity.pdbx_description
1 polymer ?
#
loop_
_entity_poly.entity_id
_entity_poly.type
_entity_poly.pdbx_seq_one_letter_code
_entity_poly.pdbx_strand_id
1 'polypeptide(L)'
;TQGVKVTYLPVNEEGIISAQTLKDFITDETALVSIMWANNETGKIFPIKEIGEICKEKGVPFHTDATQAIGKVPVDVQACHVNYLSFSAHKFHGPKGVGGLYVQKGYELTPLLHGGEQMGGHRAGTVDVASMVGMGLAMKLAVDYLEYENTEVKRLRDKLEDAILELPETVVIGGKENRTPNTTLISIRGVEGESMLWDMNQKTIGASTGSACASEDLEANPVMNAFGSDSELAHTGVRFSLSRFNTEEEIDYAIEVIKNAVKRLRGISSSYAYTPKNHTSQL
;
A
#
# COMPACT_ATOMS: atom_id res chain seq x y z
N THR A 1 24.32 -3.95 1.76
CA THR A 1 25.55 -4.67 1.40
C THR A 1 26.82 -4.08 2.03
N GLN A 2 26.71 -3.02 2.84
CA GLN A 2 27.84 -2.42 3.58
C GLN A 2 28.02 -2.99 4.99
N GLY A 3 27.54 -4.20 5.25
CA GLY A 3 27.64 -4.84 6.57
C GLY A 3 26.59 -4.37 7.59
N VAL A 4 25.60 -3.59 7.17
CA VAL A 4 24.50 -3.17 8.04
C VAL A 4 23.60 -4.35 8.33
N LYS A 5 23.35 -4.63 9.60
CA LYS A 5 22.39 -5.63 10.05
C LYS A 5 20.98 -5.06 9.94
N VAL A 6 20.09 -5.75 9.23
CA VAL A 6 18.68 -5.39 9.10
C VAL A 6 17.85 -6.29 9.99
N THR A 7 16.98 -5.69 10.81
CA THR A 7 15.99 -6.40 11.61
C THR A 7 14.60 -6.10 11.03
N TYR A 8 13.89 -7.14 10.61
CA TYR A 8 12.51 -7.03 10.14
C TYR A 8 11.57 -7.14 11.34
N LEU A 9 10.75 -6.09 11.53
CA LEU A 9 9.78 -6.08 12.62
C LEU A 9 8.55 -6.92 12.25
N PRO A 10 8.08 -7.79 13.14
CA PRO A 10 6.85 -8.53 12.93
C PRO A 10 5.64 -7.59 12.99
N VAL A 11 4.63 -7.88 12.22
CA VAL A 11 3.31 -7.25 12.32
C VAL A 11 2.37 -8.14 13.15
N ASN A 12 1.35 -7.54 13.74
CA ASN A 12 0.27 -8.26 14.41
C ASN A 12 -0.75 -8.82 13.40
N GLU A 13 -1.80 -9.47 13.88
CA GLU A 13 -2.88 -10.03 13.05
C GLU A 13 -3.62 -8.98 12.19
N GLU A 14 -3.55 -7.72 12.59
CA GLU A 14 -4.08 -6.60 11.80
C GLU A 14 -3.10 -6.07 10.75
N GLY A 15 -1.89 -6.62 10.65
CA GLY A 15 -0.82 -6.20 9.75
C GLY A 15 -0.14 -4.89 10.17
N ILE A 16 -0.17 -4.55 11.46
CA ILE A 16 0.40 -3.32 12.02
C ILE A 16 1.57 -3.63 12.95
N ILE A 17 2.59 -2.78 12.91
CA ILE A 17 3.67 -2.75 13.90
C ILE A 17 3.18 -1.95 15.10
N SER A 18 3.10 -2.59 16.28
CA SER A 18 2.76 -1.88 17.52
C SER A 18 3.93 -1.01 18.01
N ALA A 19 3.61 0.02 18.78
CA ALA A 19 4.59 0.82 19.49
C ALA A 19 5.48 -0.04 20.41
N GLN A 20 4.91 -1.06 21.03
CA GLN A 20 5.65 -1.98 21.90
C GLN A 20 6.64 -2.84 21.09
N THR A 21 6.21 -3.35 19.92
CA THR A 21 7.11 -4.09 19.02
C THR A 21 8.35 -3.27 18.68
N LEU A 22 8.18 -1.98 18.32
CA LEU A 22 9.33 -1.13 18.04
C LEU A 22 10.24 -0.96 19.26
N LYS A 23 9.67 -0.73 20.45
CA LYS A 23 10.45 -0.57 21.70
C LYS A 23 11.28 -1.79 22.03
N ASP A 24 10.78 -2.98 21.76
CA ASP A 24 11.45 -4.25 22.06
C ASP A 24 12.64 -4.52 21.12
N PHE A 25 12.60 -3.96 19.91
CA PHE A 25 13.63 -4.19 18.89
C PHE A 25 14.64 -3.05 18.76
N ILE A 26 14.33 -1.83 19.22
CA ILE A 26 15.23 -0.69 19.14
C ILE A 26 16.33 -0.79 20.21
N THR A 27 17.59 -0.66 19.81
CA THR A 27 18.76 -0.75 20.70
C THR A 27 19.68 0.43 20.51
N ASP A 28 20.72 0.56 21.33
CA ASP A 28 21.75 1.60 21.19
C ASP A 28 22.58 1.47 19.89
N GLU A 29 22.53 0.29 19.24
CA GLU A 29 23.14 0.07 17.92
C GLU A 29 22.23 0.40 16.75
N THR A 30 20.97 0.78 17.01
CA THR A 30 19.99 1.10 15.95
C THR A 30 20.35 2.43 15.29
N ALA A 31 20.80 2.38 14.05
CA ALA A 31 21.20 3.55 13.28
C ALA A 31 20.03 4.26 12.59
N LEU A 32 18.96 3.54 12.25
CA LEU A 32 17.80 4.05 11.53
C LEU A 32 16.59 3.14 11.76
N VAL A 33 15.44 3.73 11.98
CA VAL A 33 14.13 3.06 11.86
C VAL A 33 13.53 3.47 10.52
N SER A 34 13.06 2.48 9.75
CA SER A 34 12.40 2.71 8.46
C SER A 34 11.10 1.91 8.39
N ILE A 35 9.97 2.61 8.38
CA ILE A 35 8.62 2.02 8.36
C ILE A 35 7.77 2.80 7.37
N MET A 36 7.08 2.10 6.45
CA MET A 36 6.17 2.74 5.49
C MET A 36 5.00 3.41 6.21
N TRP A 37 4.49 4.52 5.66
CA TRP A 37 3.31 5.20 6.20
C TRP A 37 2.02 4.41 5.98
N ALA A 38 1.88 3.84 4.81
CA ALA A 38 0.76 2.99 4.46
C ALA A 38 1.21 1.84 3.55
N ASN A 39 0.66 0.66 3.77
CA ASN A 39 0.95 -0.52 2.96
C ASN A 39 0.35 -0.39 1.56
N ASN A 40 1.10 -0.73 0.54
CA ASN A 40 0.72 -0.58 -0.87
C ASN A 40 -0.29 -1.64 -1.36
N GLU A 41 -0.53 -2.69 -0.59
CA GLU A 41 -1.44 -3.77 -0.96
C GLU A 41 -2.75 -3.70 -0.18
N THR A 42 -2.68 -3.66 1.13
CA THR A 42 -3.85 -3.61 2.01
C THR A 42 -4.38 -2.19 2.22
N GLY A 43 -3.57 -1.18 1.96
CA GLY A 43 -3.86 0.20 2.33
C GLY A 43 -3.68 0.51 3.82
N LYS A 44 -3.29 -0.47 4.65
CA LYS A 44 -3.19 -0.31 6.09
C LYS A 44 -2.25 0.81 6.47
N ILE A 45 -2.68 1.71 7.34
CA ILE A 45 -1.93 2.89 7.81
C ILE A 45 -1.22 2.52 9.11
N PHE A 46 0.09 2.76 9.16
CA PHE A 46 0.90 2.51 10.35
C PHE A 46 0.81 3.68 11.35
N PRO A 47 1.04 3.44 12.66
CA PRO A 47 0.96 4.47 13.70
C PRO A 47 2.22 5.36 13.69
N ILE A 48 2.41 6.12 12.59
CA ILE A 48 3.63 6.87 12.29
C ILE A 48 3.97 7.90 13.37
N LYS A 49 2.94 8.54 13.95
CA LYS A 49 3.16 9.51 15.03
C LYS A 49 3.76 8.86 16.27
N GLU A 50 3.19 7.75 16.71
CA GLU A 50 3.68 6.99 17.88
C GLU A 50 5.09 6.45 17.64
N ILE A 51 5.35 5.92 16.42
CA ILE A 51 6.67 5.45 16.00
C ILE A 51 7.68 6.59 16.05
N GLY A 52 7.33 7.76 15.50
CA GLY A 52 8.21 8.93 15.51
C GLY A 52 8.49 9.46 16.92
N GLU A 53 7.52 9.44 17.82
CA GLU A 53 7.68 9.78 19.23
C GLU A 53 8.72 8.86 19.91
N ILE A 54 8.63 7.55 19.68
CA ILE A 54 9.58 6.57 20.21
C ILE A 54 10.99 6.80 19.63
N CYS A 55 11.09 7.00 18.32
CA CYS A 55 12.36 7.25 17.67
C CYS A 55 13.03 8.53 18.23
N LYS A 56 12.25 9.60 18.40
CA LYS A 56 12.72 10.85 19.02
C LYS A 56 13.19 10.63 20.45
N GLU A 57 12.42 9.93 21.28
CA GLU A 57 12.77 9.60 22.66
C GLU A 57 14.09 8.81 22.74
N LYS A 58 14.30 7.88 21.82
CA LYS A 58 15.49 7.04 21.71
C LYS A 58 16.66 7.71 20.99
N GLY A 59 16.48 8.90 20.40
CA GLY A 59 17.51 9.59 19.64
C GLY A 59 17.89 8.88 18.32
N VAL A 60 17.00 8.04 17.78
CA VAL A 60 17.24 7.28 16.54
C VAL A 60 16.52 7.97 15.38
N PRO A 61 17.19 8.24 14.24
CA PRO A 61 16.56 8.79 13.06
C PRO A 61 15.41 7.91 12.54
N PHE A 62 14.33 8.56 12.10
CA PHE A 62 13.15 7.90 11.55
C PHE A 62 12.93 8.25 10.08
N HIS A 63 12.91 7.23 9.24
CA HIS A 63 12.51 7.28 7.84
C HIS A 63 11.14 6.66 7.65
N THR A 64 10.30 7.28 6.83
CA THR A 64 9.04 6.68 6.37
C THR A 64 8.92 6.76 4.85
N ASP A 65 8.47 5.68 4.23
CA ASP A 65 7.98 5.70 2.86
C ASP A 65 6.50 6.11 2.86
N ALA A 66 6.22 7.34 2.41
CA ALA A 66 4.89 7.90 2.32
C ALA A 66 4.29 7.82 0.91
N THR A 67 4.85 6.99 0.04
CA THR A 67 4.42 6.85 -1.37
C THR A 67 2.93 6.53 -1.48
N GLN A 68 2.37 5.75 -0.56
CA GLN A 68 0.94 5.43 -0.53
C GLN A 68 0.11 6.36 0.35
N ALA A 69 0.73 7.29 1.08
CA ALA A 69 0.04 8.21 1.98
C ALA A 69 -0.23 9.59 1.35
N ILE A 70 0.74 10.13 0.58
CA ILE A 70 0.62 11.45 -0.04
C ILE A 70 -0.65 11.52 -0.91
N GLY A 71 -1.47 12.54 -0.62
CA GLY A 71 -2.73 12.79 -1.33
C GLY A 71 -3.88 11.84 -0.97
N LYS A 72 -3.72 10.97 0.04
CA LYS A 72 -4.75 10.05 0.51
C LYS A 72 -5.07 10.25 1.99
N VAL A 73 -4.05 10.55 2.79
CA VAL A 73 -4.19 10.85 4.21
C VAL A 73 -3.40 12.11 4.55
N PRO A 74 -3.72 12.81 5.65
CA PRO A 74 -2.90 13.92 6.13
C PRO A 74 -1.49 13.45 6.47
N VAL A 75 -0.49 14.15 5.95
CA VAL A 75 0.93 13.89 6.22
C VAL A 75 1.57 15.12 6.82
N ASP A 76 1.95 15.03 8.10
CA ASP A 76 2.68 16.08 8.82
C ASP A 76 3.97 15.54 9.38
N VAL A 77 5.08 15.87 8.73
CA VAL A 77 6.42 15.38 9.10
C VAL A 77 6.89 15.92 10.44
N GLN A 78 6.43 17.12 10.84
CA GLN A 78 6.82 17.74 12.12
C GLN A 78 6.05 17.10 13.28
N ALA A 79 4.73 16.96 13.15
CA ALA A 79 3.89 16.33 14.16
C ALA A 79 4.23 14.85 14.37
N CYS A 80 4.77 14.18 13.33
CA CYS A 80 5.17 12.78 13.38
C CYS A 80 6.68 12.57 13.62
N HIS A 81 7.44 13.63 13.90
CA HIS A 81 8.90 13.57 14.16
C HIS A 81 9.69 12.81 13.10
N VAL A 82 9.29 12.93 11.83
CA VAL A 82 9.93 12.26 10.70
C VAL A 82 11.21 13.01 10.31
N ASN A 83 12.33 12.29 10.21
CA ASN A 83 13.61 12.86 9.79
C ASN A 83 13.82 12.72 8.28
N TYR A 84 13.34 11.62 7.69
CA TYR A 84 13.41 11.37 6.26
C TYR A 84 12.05 10.84 5.76
N LEU A 85 11.57 11.36 4.62
CA LEU A 85 10.35 10.86 4.00
C LEU A 85 10.54 10.75 2.50
N SER A 86 10.30 9.55 1.97
CA SER A 86 10.33 9.29 0.53
C SER A 86 8.92 9.22 -0.05
N PHE A 87 8.78 9.64 -1.33
CA PHE A 87 7.54 9.53 -2.06
C PHE A 87 7.77 9.51 -3.57
N SER A 88 6.76 9.06 -4.34
CA SER A 88 6.80 8.98 -5.79
C SER A 88 5.60 9.67 -6.42
N ALA A 89 5.84 10.58 -7.38
CA ALA A 89 4.81 11.46 -7.94
C ALA A 89 3.67 10.70 -8.63
N HIS A 90 3.96 9.60 -9.32
CA HIS A 90 2.95 8.84 -10.06
C HIS A 90 1.88 8.18 -9.15
N LYS A 91 2.09 8.13 -7.84
CA LYS A 91 1.09 7.59 -6.89
C LYS A 91 0.01 8.60 -6.48
N PHE A 92 0.22 9.87 -6.82
CA PHE A 92 -0.78 10.94 -6.66
C PHE A 92 -1.01 11.72 -7.97
N HIS A 93 -1.00 10.99 -9.10
CA HIS A 93 -1.30 11.46 -10.46
C HIS A 93 -0.26 12.43 -11.06
N GLY A 94 0.94 12.46 -10.52
CA GLY A 94 2.07 13.17 -11.09
C GLY A 94 2.82 12.35 -12.15
N PRO A 95 3.86 12.92 -12.77
CA PRO A 95 4.68 12.22 -13.77
C PRO A 95 5.37 10.98 -13.20
N LYS A 96 5.57 9.96 -14.05
CA LYS A 96 6.45 8.83 -13.76
C LYS A 96 7.92 9.27 -13.79
N GLY A 97 8.77 8.54 -13.06
CA GLY A 97 10.21 8.76 -13.07
C GLY A 97 10.69 9.90 -12.16
N VAL A 98 9.79 10.60 -11.46
CA VAL A 98 10.12 11.64 -10.48
C VAL A 98 9.52 11.32 -9.12
N GLY A 99 10.27 11.62 -8.08
CA GLY A 99 9.87 11.53 -6.68
C GLY A 99 10.64 12.53 -5.84
N GLY A 100 10.44 12.48 -4.55
CA GLY A 100 11.10 13.37 -3.60
C GLY A 100 11.55 12.65 -2.35
N LEU A 101 12.57 13.23 -1.73
CA LEU A 101 13.03 12.89 -0.40
C LEU A 101 13.01 14.15 0.47
N TYR A 102 12.18 14.14 1.48
CA TYR A 102 12.26 15.14 2.54
C TYR A 102 13.39 14.75 3.49
N VAL A 103 14.18 15.72 3.85
CA VAL A 103 15.24 15.59 4.87
C VAL A 103 15.05 16.71 5.90
N GLN A 104 14.89 16.35 7.15
CA GLN A 104 14.77 17.33 8.24
C GLN A 104 16.07 18.12 8.37
N LYS A 105 15.96 19.43 8.60
CA LYS A 105 17.12 20.29 8.82
C LYS A 105 17.98 19.79 9.97
N GLY A 106 19.28 19.70 9.73
CA GLY A 106 20.26 19.16 10.69
C GLY A 106 20.60 17.67 10.50
N TYR A 107 19.92 17.00 9.57
CA TYR A 107 20.27 15.67 9.12
C TYR A 107 20.98 15.73 7.77
N GLU A 108 21.93 14.85 7.56
CA GLU A 108 22.78 14.83 6.36
C GLU A 108 22.57 13.52 5.59
N LEU A 109 22.81 13.59 4.28
CA LEU A 109 22.82 12.44 3.39
C LEU A 109 24.13 12.40 2.62
N THR A 110 24.75 11.23 2.59
CA THR A 110 25.83 10.98 1.64
C THR A 110 25.24 10.76 0.25
N PRO A 111 25.65 11.55 -0.77
CA PRO A 111 25.14 11.37 -2.11
C PRO A 111 25.40 9.96 -2.65
N LEU A 112 24.39 9.32 -3.24
CA LEU A 112 24.56 8.06 -3.95
C LEU A 112 25.08 8.30 -5.38
N LEU A 113 24.63 9.40 -6.01
CA LEU A 113 25.04 9.81 -7.35
C LEU A 113 26.01 10.98 -7.22
N HIS A 114 27.29 10.74 -7.52
CA HIS A 114 28.37 11.71 -7.46
C HIS A 114 28.54 12.46 -8.78
N GLY A 115 29.01 13.70 -8.75
CA GLY A 115 29.29 14.55 -9.91
C GLY A 115 29.10 16.02 -9.60
N GLY A 116 28.26 16.72 -10.37
CA GLY A 116 27.97 18.14 -10.15
C GLY A 116 27.16 18.41 -8.88
N GLU A 117 27.05 19.70 -8.50
CA GLU A 117 26.47 20.15 -7.25
C GLU A 117 24.93 20.39 -7.32
N GLN A 118 24.25 19.73 -8.28
CA GLN A 118 22.80 19.84 -8.35
C GLN A 118 22.13 19.37 -7.04
N MET A 119 20.94 19.88 -6.76
CA MET A 119 20.20 19.60 -5.52
C MET A 119 21.02 19.86 -4.23
N GLY A 120 21.88 20.90 -4.24
CA GLY A 120 22.72 21.24 -3.09
C GLY A 120 23.81 20.21 -2.84
N GLY A 121 24.29 19.50 -3.86
CA GLY A 121 25.30 18.45 -3.75
C GLY A 121 24.77 17.08 -3.33
N HIS A 122 23.46 16.96 -3.06
CA HIS A 122 22.89 15.68 -2.59
C HIS A 122 22.60 14.67 -3.72
N ARG A 123 22.52 15.15 -4.98
CA ARG A 123 22.26 14.29 -6.15
C ARG A 123 22.74 14.97 -7.42
N ALA A 124 23.79 14.44 -8.02
CA ALA A 124 24.35 14.96 -9.27
C ALA A 124 23.45 14.68 -10.48
N GLY A 125 23.67 15.42 -11.56
CA GLY A 125 22.97 15.32 -12.84
C GLY A 125 21.92 16.41 -13.01
N THR A 126 21.76 16.87 -14.27
CA THR A 126 20.75 17.88 -14.63
C THR A 126 19.37 17.42 -14.20
N VAL A 127 18.65 18.28 -13.49
CA VAL A 127 17.30 17.97 -12.99
C VAL A 127 16.29 17.99 -14.13
N ASP A 128 15.33 17.07 -14.11
CA ASP A 128 14.16 17.08 -14.99
C ASP A 128 13.14 18.10 -14.50
N VAL A 129 13.31 19.35 -14.92
CA VAL A 129 12.47 20.48 -14.51
C VAL A 129 11.00 20.25 -14.87
N ALA A 130 10.73 19.68 -16.05
CA ALA A 130 9.35 19.45 -16.49
C ALA A 130 8.61 18.49 -15.55
N SER A 131 9.23 17.37 -15.20
CA SER A 131 8.66 16.41 -14.26
C SER A 131 8.57 16.98 -12.84
N MET A 132 9.51 17.81 -12.40
CA MET A 132 9.45 18.47 -11.09
C MET A 132 8.27 19.45 -11.00
N VAL A 133 8.03 20.26 -12.06
CA VAL A 133 6.87 21.16 -12.12
C VAL A 133 5.56 20.36 -12.11
N GLY A 134 5.49 19.28 -12.90
CA GLY A 134 4.34 18.38 -12.93
C GLY A 134 4.08 17.73 -11.56
N MET A 135 5.13 17.30 -10.87
CA MET A 135 5.04 16.76 -9.50
C MET A 135 4.50 17.79 -8.51
N GLY A 136 5.02 19.05 -8.58
CA GLY A 136 4.56 20.13 -7.71
C GLY A 136 3.08 20.45 -7.89
N LEU A 137 2.60 20.51 -9.14
CA LEU A 137 1.18 20.68 -9.43
C LEU A 137 0.34 19.50 -8.92
N ALA A 138 0.80 18.27 -9.19
CA ALA A 138 0.10 17.07 -8.74
C ALA A 138 0.00 17.01 -7.20
N MET A 139 1.04 17.41 -6.48
CA MET A 139 1.03 17.47 -5.01
C MET A 139 0.05 18.53 -4.50
N LYS A 140 0.02 19.72 -5.12
CA LYS A 140 -0.97 20.74 -4.79
C LYS A 140 -2.39 20.21 -4.97
N LEU A 141 -2.70 19.61 -6.12
CA LEU A 141 -4.00 19.01 -6.39
C LEU A 141 -4.33 17.87 -5.41
N ALA A 142 -3.35 17.04 -5.03
CA ALA A 142 -3.54 15.98 -4.07
C ALA A 142 -3.95 16.51 -2.68
N VAL A 143 -3.42 17.67 -2.27
CA VAL A 143 -3.85 18.36 -1.03
C VAL A 143 -5.24 18.96 -1.19
N ASP A 144 -5.51 19.64 -2.31
CA ASP A 144 -6.80 20.28 -2.58
C ASP A 144 -7.97 19.25 -2.62
N TYR A 145 -7.71 18.02 -3.08
CA TYR A 145 -8.69 16.93 -3.17
C TYR A 145 -8.67 15.95 -1.99
N LEU A 146 -7.91 16.23 -0.92
CA LEU A 146 -7.76 15.29 0.20
C LEU A 146 -9.10 14.95 0.89
N GLU A 147 -9.99 15.91 1.02
CA GLU A 147 -11.34 15.69 1.56
C GLU A 147 -12.17 14.79 0.63
N TYR A 148 -12.11 15.04 -0.68
CA TYR A 148 -12.80 14.21 -1.68
C TYR A 148 -12.30 12.76 -1.67
N GLU A 149 -10.99 12.55 -1.53
CA GLU A 149 -10.42 11.21 -1.39
C GLU A 149 -10.99 10.49 -0.15
N ASN A 150 -11.11 11.20 0.98
CA ASN A 150 -11.57 10.61 2.24
C ASN A 150 -13.10 10.53 2.38
N THR A 151 -13.85 11.10 1.46
CA THR A 151 -15.32 11.03 1.40
C THR A 151 -15.78 10.21 0.19
N GLU A 152 -15.72 10.76 -1.01
CA GLU A 152 -16.28 10.13 -2.20
C GLU A 152 -15.49 8.91 -2.68
N VAL A 153 -14.16 9.00 -2.76
CA VAL A 153 -13.36 7.84 -3.18
C VAL A 153 -13.49 6.71 -2.16
N LYS A 154 -13.50 7.06 -0.87
CA LYS A 154 -13.77 6.09 0.20
C LYS A 154 -15.15 5.46 0.04
N ARG A 155 -16.19 6.25 -0.20
CA ARG A 155 -17.56 5.76 -0.41
C ARG A 155 -17.66 4.78 -1.59
N LEU A 156 -17.02 5.12 -2.71
CA LEU A 156 -16.97 4.26 -3.90
C LEU A 156 -16.20 2.95 -3.63
N ARG A 157 -15.07 3.02 -2.91
CA ARG A 157 -14.32 1.85 -2.49
C ARG A 157 -15.15 0.97 -1.56
N ASP A 158 -15.83 1.56 -0.56
CA ASP A 158 -16.68 0.82 0.37
C ASP A 158 -17.85 0.16 -0.37
N LYS A 159 -18.49 0.85 -1.33
CA LYS A 159 -19.53 0.28 -2.20
C LYS A 159 -19.05 -0.96 -2.97
N LEU A 160 -17.88 -0.87 -3.60
CA LEU A 160 -17.26 -1.99 -4.31
C LEU A 160 -16.99 -3.16 -3.36
N GLU A 161 -16.35 -2.89 -2.24
CA GLU A 161 -15.97 -3.87 -1.24
C GLU A 161 -17.18 -4.58 -0.64
N ASP A 162 -18.19 -3.84 -0.19
CA ASP A 162 -19.38 -4.41 0.43
C ASP A 162 -20.15 -5.30 -0.57
N ALA A 163 -20.23 -4.88 -1.84
CA ALA A 163 -20.87 -5.69 -2.88
C ALA A 163 -20.12 -6.99 -3.20
N ILE A 164 -18.78 -7.00 -3.11
CA ILE A 164 -17.96 -8.21 -3.30
C ILE A 164 -18.04 -9.11 -2.07
N LEU A 165 -18.13 -8.55 -0.87
CA LEU A 165 -18.28 -9.30 0.39
C LEU A 165 -19.62 -10.02 0.52
N GLU A 166 -20.63 -9.71 -0.30
CA GLU A 166 -21.86 -10.51 -0.40
C GLU A 166 -21.59 -11.92 -0.99
N LEU A 167 -20.48 -12.10 -1.69
CA LEU A 167 -20.09 -13.41 -2.22
C LEU A 167 -19.60 -14.31 -1.08
N PRO A 168 -20.05 -15.57 -1.00
CA PRO A 168 -19.60 -16.48 0.04
C PRO A 168 -18.07 -16.65 0.07
N GLU A 169 -17.52 -16.89 1.23
CA GLU A 169 -16.08 -17.17 1.44
C GLU A 169 -15.17 -16.09 0.83
N THR A 170 -15.53 -14.83 1.08
CA THR A 170 -14.78 -13.65 0.66
C THR A 170 -14.36 -12.84 1.88
N VAL A 171 -13.10 -12.43 1.94
CA VAL A 171 -12.55 -11.70 3.08
C VAL A 171 -11.73 -10.49 2.62
N VAL A 172 -11.74 -9.41 3.42
CA VAL A 172 -10.84 -8.27 3.27
C VAL A 172 -9.58 -8.54 4.06
N ILE A 173 -8.45 -8.54 3.39
CA ILE A 173 -7.15 -8.71 4.03
C ILE A 173 -6.71 -7.41 4.69
N GLY A 174 -6.30 -7.48 5.96
CA GLY A 174 -5.95 -6.31 6.78
C GLY A 174 -7.15 -5.58 7.38
N GLY A 175 -8.37 -6.10 7.22
CA GLY A 175 -9.58 -5.54 7.80
C GLY A 175 -10.01 -4.21 7.19
N LYS A 176 -11.10 -3.63 7.71
CA LYS A 176 -11.75 -2.42 7.15
C LYS A 176 -11.25 -1.11 7.76
N GLU A 177 -10.62 -1.16 8.93
CA GLU A 177 -10.23 0.02 9.69
C GLU A 177 -8.80 0.48 9.41
N ASN A 178 -8.51 1.75 9.68
CA ASN A 178 -7.17 2.35 9.62
C ASN A 178 -6.44 2.07 8.30
N ARG A 179 -7.08 2.39 7.17
CA ARG A 179 -6.49 2.23 5.83
C ARG A 179 -6.74 3.43 4.93
N THR A 180 -5.96 3.53 3.89
CA THR A 180 -6.12 4.57 2.86
C THR A 180 -7.52 4.49 2.24
N PRO A 181 -8.10 5.63 1.86
CA PRO A 181 -9.50 5.67 1.39
C PRO A 181 -9.74 4.88 0.09
N ASN A 182 -8.71 4.70 -0.71
CA ASN A 182 -8.81 4.27 -2.10
C ASN A 182 -8.50 2.78 -2.35
N THR A 183 -7.96 2.06 -1.37
CA THR A 183 -7.43 0.70 -1.59
C THR A 183 -8.18 -0.35 -0.78
N THR A 184 -8.47 -1.49 -1.40
CA THR A 184 -8.93 -2.70 -0.73
C THR A 184 -8.25 -3.92 -1.34
N LEU A 185 -7.82 -4.86 -0.50
CA LEU A 185 -7.30 -6.17 -0.88
C LEU A 185 -8.32 -7.23 -0.46
N ILE A 186 -8.89 -7.92 -1.43
CA ILE A 186 -9.96 -8.88 -1.17
C ILE A 186 -9.49 -10.26 -1.66
N SER A 187 -9.63 -11.26 -0.80
CA SER A 187 -9.40 -12.65 -1.15
C SER A 187 -10.74 -13.36 -1.32
N ILE A 188 -10.87 -14.13 -2.40
CA ILE A 188 -12.11 -14.81 -2.80
C ILE A 188 -11.81 -16.29 -2.97
N ARG A 189 -12.14 -17.09 -1.97
CA ARG A 189 -11.84 -18.54 -1.98
C ARG A 189 -12.41 -19.25 -3.21
N GLY A 190 -11.63 -20.15 -3.79
CA GLY A 190 -11.97 -20.87 -5.01
C GLY A 190 -11.83 -20.08 -6.30
N VAL A 191 -11.20 -18.89 -6.23
CA VAL A 191 -10.96 -18.03 -7.39
C VAL A 191 -9.47 -17.66 -7.40
N GLU A 192 -8.75 -18.15 -8.38
CA GLU A 192 -7.34 -17.79 -8.56
C GLU A 192 -7.24 -16.33 -9.06
N GLY A 193 -6.40 -15.53 -8.38
CA GLY A 193 -6.33 -14.09 -8.59
C GLY A 193 -5.96 -13.68 -10.02
N GLU A 194 -5.00 -14.35 -10.63
CA GLU A 194 -4.57 -14.03 -12.01
C GLU A 194 -5.66 -14.36 -13.04
N SER A 195 -6.38 -15.46 -12.85
CA SER A 195 -7.53 -15.81 -13.68
C SER A 195 -8.63 -14.76 -13.60
N MET A 196 -8.83 -14.17 -12.40
CA MET A 196 -9.77 -13.09 -12.21
C MET A 196 -9.29 -11.80 -12.88
N LEU A 197 -7.98 -11.49 -12.80
CA LEU A 197 -7.41 -10.34 -13.51
C LEU A 197 -7.60 -10.47 -15.03
N TRP A 198 -7.44 -11.67 -15.57
CA TRP A 198 -7.67 -11.93 -16.99
C TRP A 198 -9.12 -11.61 -17.40
N ASP A 199 -10.11 -12.11 -16.66
CA ASP A 199 -11.52 -11.84 -16.93
C ASP A 199 -11.87 -10.35 -16.87
N MET A 200 -11.34 -9.66 -15.85
CA MET A 200 -11.55 -8.22 -15.68
C MET A 200 -10.88 -7.42 -16.80
N ASN A 201 -9.66 -7.80 -17.20
CA ASN A 201 -8.94 -7.12 -18.27
C ASN A 201 -9.67 -7.22 -19.63
N GLN A 202 -10.33 -8.36 -19.93
CA GLN A 202 -11.19 -8.50 -21.10
C GLN A 202 -12.39 -7.54 -21.08
N LYS A 203 -12.71 -7.00 -19.92
CA LYS A 203 -13.80 -6.02 -19.68
C LYS A 203 -13.25 -4.62 -19.38
N THR A 204 -11.98 -4.36 -19.72
CA THR A 204 -11.32 -3.06 -19.52
C THR A 204 -11.24 -2.60 -18.06
N ILE A 205 -11.27 -3.54 -17.11
CA ILE A 205 -11.10 -3.25 -15.68
C ILE A 205 -9.67 -3.63 -15.27
N GLY A 206 -8.92 -2.64 -14.77
CA GLY A 206 -7.58 -2.83 -14.22
C GLY A 206 -7.64 -3.14 -12.72
N ALA A 207 -6.98 -4.21 -12.30
CA ALA A 207 -6.74 -4.56 -10.91
C ALA A 207 -5.35 -5.22 -10.78
N SER A 208 -4.98 -5.69 -9.59
CA SER A 208 -3.68 -6.34 -9.37
C SER A 208 -3.81 -7.45 -8.33
N THR A 209 -3.01 -8.51 -8.45
CA THR A 209 -2.90 -9.59 -7.44
C THR A 209 -2.03 -9.22 -6.22
N GLY A 210 -1.92 -7.94 -5.87
CA GLY A 210 -1.10 -7.44 -4.76
C GLY A 210 0.22 -6.90 -5.27
N SER A 211 1.34 -7.58 -5.11
CA SER A 211 2.64 -7.12 -5.60
C SER A 211 2.80 -7.41 -7.10
N ALA A 212 2.64 -6.40 -7.93
CA ALA A 212 2.91 -6.49 -9.38
C ALA A 212 4.40 -6.77 -9.68
N CYS A 213 5.29 -6.68 -8.68
CA CYS A 213 6.73 -6.92 -8.82
C CYS A 213 7.14 -8.35 -8.42
N ALA A 214 6.28 -9.11 -7.74
CA ALA A 214 6.58 -10.47 -7.30
C ALA A 214 6.10 -11.57 -8.27
N SER A 215 5.58 -11.19 -9.44
CA SER A 215 5.04 -12.12 -10.44
C SER A 215 6.10 -13.01 -11.12
N GLU A 216 7.39 -12.79 -10.86
CA GLU A 216 8.47 -13.63 -11.40
C GLU A 216 8.87 -14.79 -10.46
N ASP A 217 8.52 -14.73 -9.18
CA ASP A 217 8.77 -15.80 -8.22
C ASP A 217 7.44 -16.42 -7.77
N LEU A 218 7.33 -17.75 -7.88
CA LEU A 218 6.20 -18.55 -7.38
C LEU A 218 6.06 -18.56 -5.85
N GLU A 219 6.74 -17.65 -5.16
CA GLU A 219 6.67 -17.49 -3.72
C GLU A 219 5.36 -16.80 -3.30
N ALA A 220 4.75 -17.30 -2.24
CA ALA A 220 3.56 -16.69 -1.67
C ALA A 220 3.82 -15.24 -1.27
N ASN A 221 2.88 -14.35 -1.59
CA ASN A 221 2.98 -12.92 -1.32
C ASN A 221 3.36 -12.66 0.16
N PRO A 222 4.50 -11.98 0.44
CA PRO A 222 4.98 -11.79 1.81
C PRO A 222 4.02 -11.00 2.69
N VAL A 223 3.19 -10.13 2.11
CA VAL A 223 2.15 -9.39 2.85
C VAL A 223 1.08 -10.37 3.31
N MET A 224 0.58 -11.23 2.43
CA MET A 224 -0.42 -12.25 2.76
C MET A 224 0.11 -13.22 3.82
N ASN A 225 1.37 -13.64 3.70
CA ASN A 225 2.03 -14.50 4.70
C ASN A 225 2.11 -13.82 6.07
N ALA A 226 2.38 -12.52 6.11
CA ALA A 226 2.45 -11.76 7.36
C ALA A 226 1.10 -11.67 8.09
N PHE A 227 -0.02 -11.79 7.38
CA PHE A 227 -1.37 -11.89 7.96
C PHE A 227 -1.76 -13.33 8.37
N GLY A 228 -0.84 -14.29 8.25
CA GLY A 228 -1.16 -15.69 8.57
C GLY A 228 -2.17 -16.32 7.62
N SER A 229 -2.35 -15.75 6.43
CA SER A 229 -3.24 -16.31 5.41
C SER A 229 -2.84 -17.72 5.06
N ASP A 230 -3.80 -18.64 4.95
CA ASP A 230 -3.52 -19.94 4.40
C ASP A 230 -3.05 -19.83 2.93
N SER A 231 -2.41 -20.89 2.42
CA SER A 231 -1.82 -20.87 1.07
C SER A 231 -2.87 -20.60 -0.02
N GLU A 232 -4.12 -21.00 0.17
CA GLU A 232 -5.19 -20.73 -0.77
C GLU A 232 -5.56 -19.25 -0.78
N LEU A 233 -5.76 -18.64 0.39
CA LEU A 233 -6.06 -17.21 0.50
C LEU A 233 -4.93 -16.34 -0.06
N ALA A 234 -3.67 -16.77 0.10
CA ALA A 234 -2.52 -16.06 -0.43
C ALA A 234 -2.51 -15.95 -1.97
N HIS A 235 -3.08 -16.92 -2.68
CA HIS A 235 -3.17 -16.93 -4.14
C HIS A 235 -4.46 -16.35 -4.71
N THR A 236 -5.45 -16.08 -3.87
CA THR A 236 -6.77 -15.57 -4.30
C THR A 236 -6.94 -14.06 -4.08
N GLY A 237 -5.92 -13.37 -3.57
CA GLY A 237 -5.97 -11.95 -3.27
C GLY A 237 -5.97 -11.08 -4.52
N VAL A 238 -6.95 -10.18 -4.63
CA VAL A 238 -7.02 -9.15 -5.68
C VAL A 238 -7.12 -7.78 -5.02
N ARG A 239 -6.20 -6.88 -5.40
CA ARG A 239 -6.20 -5.49 -4.95
C ARG A 239 -6.95 -4.61 -5.93
N PHE A 240 -7.92 -3.88 -5.41
CA PHE A 240 -8.61 -2.80 -6.10
C PHE A 240 -8.12 -1.46 -5.56
N SER A 241 -7.78 -0.55 -6.46
CA SER A 241 -7.28 0.78 -6.10
C SER A 241 -8.00 1.82 -6.94
N LEU A 242 -8.83 2.61 -6.29
CA LEU A 242 -9.63 3.66 -6.91
C LEU A 242 -8.86 4.99 -6.93
N SER A 243 -9.41 5.95 -7.64
CA SER A 243 -8.93 7.33 -7.67
C SER A 243 -10.11 8.30 -7.80
N ARG A 244 -9.84 9.58 -7.61
CA ARG A 244 -10.83 10.66 -7.80
C ARG A 244 -11.41 10.75 -9.23
N PHE A 245 -10.89 9.99 -10.17
CA PHE A 245 -11.38 9.95 -11.55
C PHE A 245 -12.38 8.83 -11.81
N ASN A 246 -12.56 7.92 -10.84
CA ASN A 246 -13.56 6.87 -10.98
C ASN A 246 -14.96 7.42 -10.72
N THR A 247 -15.93 6.94 -11.48
CA THR A 247 -17.35 7.30 -11.35
C THR A 247 -18.15 6.17 -10.68
N GLU A 248 -19.34 6.50 -10.22
CA GLU A 248 -20.23 5.52 -9.61
C GLU A 248 -20.68 4.45 -10.62
N GLU A 249 -20.91 4.85 -11.87
CA GLU A 249 -21.28 3.94 -12.96
C GLU A 249 -20.16 2.95 -13.28
N GLU A 250 -18.89 3.39 -13.23
CA GLU A 250 -17.75 2.49 -13.38
C GLU A 250 -17.67 1.48 -12.25
N ILE A 251 -17.98 1.88 -11.02
CA ILE A 251 -18.00 0.97 -9.86
C ILE A 251 -19.14 -0.03 -9.98
N ASP A 252 -20.34 0.39 -10.39
CA ASP A 252 -21.47 -0.52 -10.61
C ASP A 252 -21.16 -1.54 -11.72
N TYR A 253 -20.56 -1.09 -12.81
CA TYR A 253 -20.09 -1.97 -13.87
C TYR A 253 -19.03 -2.97 -13.38
N ALA A 254 -18.06 -2.50 -12.60
CA ALA A 254 -17.02 -3.36 -12.05
C ALA A 254 -17.60 -4.43 -11.11
N ILE A 255 -18.56 -4.07 -10.26
CA ILE A 255 -19.24 -5.02 -9.37
C ILE A 255 -19.93 -6.14 -10.17
N GLU A 256 -20.65 -5.79 -11.24
CA GLU A 256 -21.30 -6.79 -12.10
C GLU A 256 -20.30 -7.74 -12.76
N VAL A 257 -19.23 -7.18 -13.33
CA VAL A 257 -18.17 -7.98 -13.99
C VAL A 257 -17.49 -8.91 -12.99
N ILE A 258 -17.15 -8.41 -11.79
CA ILE A 258 -16.49 -9.20 -10.74
C ILE A 258 -17.40 -10.36 -10.28
N LYS A 259 -18.67 -10.10 -9.99
CA LYS A 259 -19.63 -11.13 -9.57
C LYS A 259 -19.78 -12.21 -10.65
N ASN A 260 -19.82 -11.85 -11.92
CA ASN A 260 -19.91 -12.78 -13.06
C ASN A 260 -18.61 -13.59 -13.21
N ALA A 261 -17.42 -12.96 -13.09
CA ALA A 261 -16.12 -13.65 -13.13
C ALA A 261 -16.00 -14.67 -12.00
N VAL A 262 -16.34 -14.30 -10.77
CA VAL A 262 -16.32 -15.21 -9.61
C VAL A 262 -17.24 -16.42 -9.85
N LYS A 263 -18.47 -16.19 -10.30
CA LYS A 263 -19.41 -17.28 -10.60
C LYS A 263 -18.85 -18.24 -11.65
N ARG A 264 -18.28 -17.70 -12.73
CA ARG A 264 -17.65 -18.50 -13.80
C ARG A 264 -16.47 -19.31 -13.28
N LEU A 265 -15.53 -18.66 -12.59
CA LEU A 265 -14.29 -19.27 -12.11
C LEU A 265 -14.56 -20.36 -11.06
N ARG A 266 -15.47 -20.11 -10.12
CA ARG A 266 -15.91 -21.14 -9.16
C ARG A 266 -16.60 -22.32 -9.83
N GLY A 267 -17.30 -22.09 -10.94
CA GLY A 267 -17.94 -23.15 -11.72
C GLY A 267 -16.98 -24.14 -12.40
N ILE A 268 -15.72 -23.73 -12.62
CA ILE A 268 -14.66 -24.54 -13.22
C ILE A 268 -13.56 -24.93 -12.23
N SER A 269 -13.60 -24.41 -11.01
CA SER A 269 -12.61 -24.68 -9.97
C SER A 269 -12.85 -26.08 -9.36
N SER A 270 -11.86 -26.95 -9.46
CA SER A 270 -11.91 -28.27 -8.82
C SER A 270 -11.78 -28.19 -7.30
N SER A 271 -11.00 -27.23 -6.77
CA SER A 271 -10.81 -27.03 -5.33
C SER A 271 -12.09 -26.53 -4.65
N TYR A 272 -12.81 -25.59 -5.25
CA TYR A 272 -14.05 -25.05 -4.69
C TYR A 272 -15.18 -26.08 -4.60
N ALA A 273 -15.27 -27.00 -5.59
CA ALA A 273 -16.27 -28.07 -5.61
C ALA A 273 -16.10 -29.11 -4.49
N TYR A 274 -14.87 -29.24 -3.96
CA TYR A 274 -14.53 -30.20 -2.89
C TYR A 274 -14.51 -29.60 -1.49
N THR A 275 -14.66 -28.27 -1.34
CA THR A 275 -14.69 -27.64 -0.02
C THR A 275 -16.07 -27.88 0.62
N PRO A 276 -16.17 -28.61 1.74
CA PRO A 276 -17.44 -28.76 2.44
C PRO A 276 -17.98 -27.40 2.87
N LYS A 277 -19.27 -27.12 2.65
CA LYS A 277 -19.94 -25.84 2.97
C LYS A 277 -20.00 -25.48 4.47
N ASN A 278 -19.21 -26.13 5.33
CA ASN A 278 -19.28 -26.02 6.79
C ASN A 278 -18.07 -25.36 7.46
N HIS A 279 -17.27 -24.57 6.78
CA HIS A 279 -16.32 -23.69 7.45
C HIS A 279 -16.92 -22.28 7.62
N THR A 280 -17.96 -22.21 8.47
CA THR A 280 -18.28 -20.98 9.18
C THR A 280 -17.32 -20.87 10.34
N SER A 281 -16.66 -19.71 10.41
CA SER A 281 -15.89 -19.19 11.56
C SER A 281 -14.55 -19.84 11.86
N GLN A 282 -13.55 -19.07 11.61
CA GLN A 282 -12.56 -18.54 12.54
C GLN A 282 -11.43 -17.92 11.71
N LEU A 283 -11.53 -16.64 11.51
CA LEU A 283 -10.41 -15.73 11.28
C LEU A 283 -10.53 -14.65 12.34
#